data_e0b98443245bba8b653f9058ca738b30
#
_entry.id   e0b98443245bba8b653f9058ca738b30
#
_cell.length_a   1.000
_cell.length_b   1.000
_cell.length_c   1.000
_cell.angle_alpha   90.00
_cell.angle_beta   90.00
_cell.angle_gamma   90.00
#
_symmetry.space_group_name_H-M   'P 1'
#
loop_
_entity.id
_entity.type
_entity.pdbx_description
1 polymer ?
#
loop_
_entity_poly.entity_id
_entity_poly.type
_entity_poly.pdbx_seq_one_letter_code
_entity_poly.pdbx_strand_id
1 'polypeptide(L)'
;MSGGQDTGTATDADEARSPGPGDYAWFLEQSRQCVEDFIDAVDRNDSTGVFAAIRRNRDLLRGLGELTGTTIETPTLRKLIETAEAHGGAAKTSGAGGGDCGIVLIDPESSVSDIDDLLATWERADIRMLNLHVHQPDAVSDGVSDKE
;
A
#
# COMPACT_ATOMS: atom_id res chain seq x y z
N MET A 1 -40.11 -0.62 -57.60
CA MET A 1 -39.73 0.79 -57.45
C MET A 1 -40.04 1.21 -56.05
N SER A 2 -39.16 1.94 -55.47
CA SER A 2 -39.19 2.59 -54.14
C SER A 2 -38.35 1.86 -53.10
N GLY A 3 -37.16 2.38 -52.99
CA GLY A 3 -36.23 2.07 -51.92
C GLY A 3 -36.65 2.73 -50.61
N GLY A 4 -36.65 1.95 -49.57
CA GLY A 4 -36.64 2.42 -48.19
C GLY A 4 -35.24 2.29 -47.66
N GLN A 5 -34.58 3.42 -47.44
CA GLN A 5 -33.34 3.47 -46.70
C GLN A 5 -33.70 3.48 -45.21
N ASP A 6 -33.38 2.38 -44.56
CA ASP A 6 -33.44 2.31 -43.11
C ASP A 6 -32.11 2.80 -42.54
N THR A 7 -32.08 4.04 -42.11
CA THR A 7 -30.98 4.60 -41.37
C THR A 7 -31.09 4.16 -39.91
N GLY A 8 -30.52 3.01 -39.60
CA GLY A 8 -30.31 2.58 -38.23
C GLY A 8 -29.39 3.56 -37.51
N THR A 9 -30.02 4.44 -36.73
CA THR A 9 -29.29 5.22 -35.73
C THR A 9 -28.77 4.26 -34.66
N ALA A 10 -27.50 3.95 -34.75
CA ALA A 10 -26.76 3.36 -33.65
C ALA A 10 -26.73 4.42 -32.53
N THR A 11 -27.59 4.26 -31.56
CA THR A 11 -27.41 4.93 -30.27
C THR A 11 -26.32 4.20 -29.52
N ASP A 12 -25.08 4.63 -29.74
CA ASP A 12 -24.01 4.36 -28.82
C ASP A 12 -24.29 5.09 -27.50
N ALA A 13 -25.15 4.48 -26.69
CA ALA A 13 -25.14 4.75 -25.27
C ALA A 13 -23.92 4.04 -24.72
N ASP A 14 -22.80 4.75 -24.76
CA ASP A 14 -21.67 4.46 -23.87
C ASP A 14 -22.20 4.73 -22.45
N GLU A 15 -22.91 3.74 -21.92
CA GLU A 15 -23.22 3.68 -20.50
C GLU A 15 -21.88 3.60 -19.80
N ALA A 16 -21.45 4.73 -19.22
CA ALA A 16 -20.27 4.85 -18.41
C ALA A 16 -20.35 3.80 -17.30
N ARG A 17 -19.83 2.61 -17.57
CA ARG A 17 -19.72 1.51 -16.63
C ARG A 17 -18.91 2.00 -15.45
N SER A 18 -19.52 1.98 -14.27
CA SER A 18 -18.81 2.31 -13.04
C SER A 18 -17.53 1.45 -12.92
N PRO A 19 -16.39 2.04 -12.59
CA PRO A 19 -15.15 1.31 -12.42
C PRO A 19 -15.33 0.16 -11.43
N GLY A 20 -14.85 -1.03 -11.78
CA GLY A 20 -14.96 -2.21 -10.96
C GLY A 20 -13.61 -2.86 -10.69
N PRO A 21 -13.57 -3.92 -9.87
CA PRO A 21 -12.34 -4.69 -9.67
C PRO A 21 -11.78 -5.14 -11.02
N GLY A 22 -10.50 -4.86 -11.27
CA GLY A 22 -9.83 -5.11 -12.54
C GLY A 22 -9.72 -3.90 -13.47
N ASP A 23 -10.27 -2.75 -13.09
CA ASP A 23 -10.09 -1.49 -13.82
C ASP A 23 -9.04 -0.60 -13.14
N TYR A 24 -8.21 0.06 -13.93
CA TYR A 24 -7.21 0.98 -13.38
C TYR A 24 -7.83 2.17 -12.63
N ALA A 25 -8.97 2.68 -13.11
CA ALA A 25 -9.70 3.74 -12.42
C ALA A 25 -10.22 3.30 -11.04
N TRP A 26 -10.67 2.06 -10.92
CA TRP A 26 -11.04 1.48 -9.63
C TRP A 26 -9.82 1.37 -8.70
N PHE A 27 -8.68 0.91 -9.20
CA PHE A 27 -7.43 0.86 -8.43
C PHE A 27 -7.05 2.23 -7.88
N LEU A 28 -7.11 3.29 -8.70
CA LEU A 28 -6.77 4.65 -8.27
C LEU A 28 -7.69 5.13 -7.13
N GLU A 29 -8.99 4.92 -7.25
CA GLU A 29 -9.94 5.31 -6.21
C GLU A 29 -9.73 4.53 -4.91
N GLN A 30 -9.54 3.21 -4.99
CA GLN A 30 -9.27 2.39 -3.82
C GLN A 30 -7.92 2.73 -3.18
N SER A 31 -6.92 3.06 -3.98
CA SER A 31 -5.61 3.48 -3.49
C SER A 31 -5.69 4.82 -2.77
N ARG A 32 -6.42 5.79 -3.31
CA ARG A 32 -6.67 7.09 -2.66
C ARG A 32 -7.34 6.89 -1.30
N GLN A 33 -8.43 6.13 -1.26
CA GLN A 33 -9.15 5.83 -0.01
C GLN A 33 -8.26 5.12 1.00
N CYS A 34 -7.43 4.18 0.56
CA CYS A 34 -6.50 3.47 1.43
C CYS A 34 -5.47 4.41 2.08
N VAL A 35 -4.99 5.41 1.35
CA VAL A 35 -4.07 6.42 1.87
C VAL A 35 -4.76 7.33 2.90
N GLU A 36 -5.99 7.76 2.61
CA GLU A 36 -6.80 8.56 3.54
C GLU A 36 -7.06 7.79 4.84
N ASP A 37 -7.49 6.52 4.74
CA ASP A 37 -7.71 5.65 5.90
C ASP A 37 -6.42 5.48 6.74
N PHE A 38 -5.27 5.36 6.08
CA PHE A 38 -3.97 5.27 6.74
C PHE A 38 -3.64 6.56 7.52
N ILE A 39 -3.80 7.72 6.90
CA ILE A 39 -3.53 9.03 7.53
C ILE A 39 -4.45 9.19 8.75
N ASP A 40 -5.74 8.93 8.59
CA ASP A 40 -6.72 9.03 9.67
C ASP A 40 -6.41 8.08 10.83
N ALA A 41 -5.93 6.88 10.54
CA ALA A 41 -5.52 5.92 11.57
C ALA A 41 -4.28 6.40 12.33
N VAL A 42 -3.29 6.97 11.62
CA VAL A 42 -2.09 7.56 12.24
C VAL A 42 -2.48 8.73 13.16
N ASP A 43 -3.33 9.65 12.70
CA ASP A 43 -3.75 10.82 13.46
C ASP A 43 -4.50 10.43 14.74
N ARG A 44 -5.20 9.30 14.73
CA ARG A 44 -5.90 8.76 15.91
C ARG A 44 -5.07 7.83 16.77
N ASN A 45 -3.80 7.59 16.45
CA ASN A 45 -2.96 6.56 17.07
C ASN A 45 -3.61 5.16 17.05
N ASP A 46 -4.33 4.84 15.98
CA ASP A 46 -4.98 3.56 15.77
C ASP A 46 -4.04 2.58 15.03
N SER A 47 -3.23 1.84 15.77
CA SER A 47 -2.29 0.87 15.20
C SER A 47 -2.99 -0.24 14.41
N THR A 48 -4.18 -0.66 14.84
CA THR A 48 -4.97 -1.66 14.12
C THR A 48 -5.40 -1.13 12.75
N GLY A 49 -5.88 0.11 12.69
CA GLY A 49 -6.24 0.78 11.44
C GLY A 49 -5.04 0.99 10.52
N VAL A 50 -3.88 1.37 11.07
CA VAL A 50 -2.63 1.49 10.32
C VAL A 50 -2.24 0.15 9.70
N PHE A 51 -2.26 -0.94 10.46
CA PHE A 51 -1.92 -2.28 9.95
C PHE A 51 -2.91 -2.75 8.88
N ALA A 52 -4.20 -2.49 9.08
CA ALA A 52 -5.23 -2.82 8.08
C ALA A 52 -5.00 -2.06 6.76
N ALA A 53 -4.65 -0.78 6.82
CA ALA A 53 -4.35 0.02 5.64
C ALA A 53 -3.09 -0.48 4.89
N ILE A 54 -2.04 -0.88 5.60
CA ILE A 54 -0.84 -1.48 5.00
C ILE A 54 -1.20 -2.78 4.25
N ARG A 55 -1.98 -3.67 4.86
CA ARG A 55 -2.42 -4.92 4.23
C ARG A 55 -3.29 -4.65 3.00
N ARG A 56 -4.24 -3.73 3.11
CA ARG A 56 -5.09 -3.32 1.98
C ARG A 56 -4.26 -2.74 0.83
N ASN A 57 -3.28 -1.90 1.12
CA ASN A 57 -2.40 -1.36 0.09
C ASN A 57 -1.59 -2.47 -0.61
N ARG A 58 -1.10 -3.47 0.14
CA ARG A 58 -0.46 -4.65 -0.45
C ARG A 58 -1.38 -5.36 -1.43
N ASP A 59 -2.64 -5.61 -1.05
CA ASP A 59 -3.60 -6.31 -1.90
C ASP A 59 -3.93 -5.52 -3.17
N LEU A 60 -4.07 -4.19 -3.06
CA LEU A 60 -4.27 -3.31 -4.20
C LEU A 60 -3.09 -3.34 -5.17
N LEU A 61 -1.86 -3.33 -4.66
CA LEU A 61 -0.65 -3.42 -5.49
C LEU A 61 -0.53 -4.79 -6.18
N ARG A 62 -0.88 -5.87 -5.50
CA ARG A 62 -0.92 -7.21 -6.12
C ARG A 62 -1.94 -7.26 -7.25
N GLY A 63 -3.15 -6.75 -7.02
CA GLY A 63 -4.19 -6.63 -8.06
C GLY A 63 -3.73 -5.77 -9.25
N LEU A 64 -3.01 -4.68 -9.01
CA LEU A 64 -2.42 -3.88 -10.07
C LEU A 64 -1.39 -4.70 -10.87
N GLY A 65 -0.56 -5.49 -10.21
CA GLY A 65 0.41 -6.37 -10.86
C GLY A 65 -0.28 -7.40 -11.77
N GLU A 66 -1.36 -8.00 -11.31
CA GLU A 66 -2.16 -8.93 -12.11
C GLU A 66 -2.81 -8.22 -13.32
N LEU A 67 -3.34 -7.03 -13.13
CA LEU A 67 -3.95 -6.22 -14.18
C LEU A 67 -2.95 -5.83 -15.28
N THR A 68 -1.72 -5.50 -14.90
CA THR A 68 -0.68 -5.01 -15.81
C THR A 68 0.27 -6.08 -16.31
N GLY A 69 0.18 -7.30 -15.78
CA GLY A 69 1.15 -8.36 -16.05
C GLY A 69 2.55 -8.11 -15.47
N THR A 70 2.64 -7.23 -14.46
CA THR A 70 3.91 -6.83 -13.82
C THR A 70 4.09 -7.54 -12.48
N THR A 71 5.27 -8.10 -12.24
CA THR A 71 5.60 -8.67 -10.93
C THR A 71 5.91 -7.55 -9.94
N ILE A 72 4.95 -7.20 -9.09
CA ILE A 72 5.12 -6.20 -8.03
C ILE A 72 5.71 -6.84 -6.78
N GLU A 73 5.19 -7.97 -6.34
CA GLU A 73 5.68 -8.71 -5.18
C GLU A 73 6.53 -9.89 -5.62
N THR A 74 7.85 -9.76 -5.49
CA THR A 74 8.81 -10.83 -5.80
C THR A 74 8.72 -11.96 -4.76
N PRO A 75 9.23 -13.18 -5.05
CA PRO A 75 9.25 -14.26 -4.07
C PRO A 75 9.95 -13.88 -2.74
N THR A 76 11.03 -13.11 -2.80
CA THR A 76 11.75 -12.63 -1.62
C THR A 76 10.91 -11.64 -0.81
N LEU A 77 10.26 -10.68 -1.48
CA LEU A 77 9.33 -9.75 -0.84
C LEU A 77 8.14 -10.47 -0.21
N ARG A 78 7.61 -11.48 -0.89
CA ARG A 78 6.55 -12.32 -0.34
C ARG A 78 7.00 -13.01 0.94
N LYS A 79 8.19 -13.58 0.94
CA LYS A 79 8.77 -14.21 2.14
C LYS A 79 8.92 -13.24 3.30
N LEU A 80 9.42 -12.03 3.02
CA LEU A 80 9.52 -10.95 4.00
C LEU A 80 8.15 -10.64 4.62
N ILE A 81 7.14 -10.46 3.78
CA ILE A 81 5.80 -10.06 4.21
C ILE A 81 5.12 -11.18 5.01
N GLU A 82 5.11 -12.42 4.49
CA GLU A 82 4.48 -13.56 5.16
C GLU A 82 5.10 -13.84 6.52
N THR A 83 6.43 -13.70 6.65
CA THR A 83 7.09 -13.86 7.94
C THR A 83 6.77 -12.74 8.92
N ALA A 84 6.70 -11.50 8.46
CA ALA A 84 6.28 -10.36 9.29
C ALA A 84 4.84 -10.54 9.79
N GLU A 85 3.92 -10.93 8.92
CA GLU A 85 2.51 -11.21 9.27
C GLU A 85 2.39 -12.35 10.29
N ALA A 86 3.19 -13.40 10.15
CA ALA A 86 3.22 -14.51 11.12
C ALA A 86 3.69 -14.09 12.51
N HIS A 87 4.44 -12.99 12.63
CA HIS A 87 4.88 -12.39 13.90
C HIS A 87 4.00 -11.18 14.33
N GLY A 88 2.80 -11.08 13.77
CA GLY A 88 1.83 -10.05 14.17
C GLY A 88 2.07 -8.67 13.57
N GLY A 89 3.02 -8.54 12.65
CA GLY A 89 3.28 -7.30 11.93
C GLY A 89 2.34 -7.07 10.75
N ALA A 90 2.55 -5.96 10.04
CA ALA A 90 1.97 -5.67 8.74
C ALA A 90 3.06 -5.21 7.79
N ALA A 91 3.08 -5.73 6.58
CA ALA A 91 4.17 -5.49 5.65
C ALA A 91 3.68 -5.36 4.21
N LYS A 92 4.45 -4.65 3.41
CA LYS A 92 4.22 -4.46 1.97
C LYS A 92 5.52 -4.12 1.24
N THR A 93 5.47 -4.14 -0.07
CA THR A 93 6.58 -3.61 -0.88
C THR A 93 6.78 -2.13 -0.61
N SER A 94 8.03 -1.67 -0.57
CA SER A 94 8.36 -0.25 -0.52
C SER A 94 8.15 0.36 -1.93
N GLY A 95 7.32 1.37 -2.04
CA GLY A 95 7.01 1.99 -3.32
C GLY A 95 6.19 1.09 -4.26
N ALA A 96 6.46 1.19 -5.57
CA ALA A 96 5.68 0.52 -6.63
C ALA A 96 5.92 -0.98 -6.77
N GLY A 97 6.84 -1.58 -6.01
CA GLY A 97 7.18 -2.99 -6.11
C GLY A 97 8.17 -3.32 -7.24
N GLY A 98 8.33 -4.61 -7.51
CA GLY A 98 9.33 -5.12 -8.46
C GLY A 98 10.78 -4.93 -8.02
N GLY A 99 10.97 -4.31 -6.85
CA GLY A 99 12.25 -3.93 -6.31
C GLY A 99 12.69 -4.79 -5.14
N ASP A 100 13.71 -4.31 -4.47
CA ASP A 100 14.50 -5.06 -3.51
C ASP A 100 14.13 -4.74 -2.05
N CYS A 101 13.18 -3.83 -1.83
CA CYS A 101 12.85 -3.35 -0.50
C CYS A 101 11.38 -3.55 -0.14
N GLY A 102 11.14 -3.92 1.11
CA GLY A 102 9.84 -3.90 1.77
C GLY A 102 9.85 -3.01 3.00
N ILE A 103 8.67 -2.61 3.43
CA ILE A 103 8.45 -1.97 4.74
C ILE A 103 7.66 -2.91 5.63
N VAL A 104 8.00 -2.88 6.90
CA VAL A 104 7.36 -3.71 7.93
C VAL A 104 7.04 -2.82 9.12
N LEU A 105 5.81 -2.91 9.59
CA LEU A 105 5.37 -2.32 10.84
C LEU A 105 5.12 -3.43 11.84
N ILE A 106 5.65 -3.26 13.04
CA ILE A 106 5.52 -4.20 14.15
C ILE A 106 4.91 -3.44 15.32
N ASP A 107 4.06 -4.11 16.08
CA ASP A 107 3.49 -3.53 17.28
C ASP A 107 4.63 -3.22 18.28
N PRO A 108 4.67 -2.02 18.87
CA PRO A 108 5.68 -1.65 19.86
C PRO A 108 5.62 -2.51 21.12
N GLU A 109 4.51 -3.19 21.37
CA GLU A 109 4.34 -4.14 22.48
C GLU A 109 4.81 -5.57 22.14
N SER A 110 5.26 -5.81 20.90
CA SER A 110 5.85 -7.10 20.52
C SER A 110 7.08 -7.41 21.38
N SER A 111 7.23 -8.66 21.78
CA SER A 111 8.39 -9.04 22.59
C SER A 111 9.70 -8.92 21.78
N VAL A 112 10.80 -8.63 22.47
CA VAL A 112 12.12 -8.59 21.83
C VAL A 112 12.46 -9.92 21.19
N SER A 113 12.09 -11.05 21.83
CA SER A 113 12.34 -12.37 21.27
C SER A 113 11.60 -12.63 19.97
N ASP A 114 10.37 -12.13 19.81
CA ASP A 114 9.62 -12.27 18.58
C ASP A 114 10.28 -11.49 17.42
N ILE A 115 10.82 -10.32 17.74
CA ILE A 115 11.56 -9.51 16.77
C ILE A 115 12.86 -10.18 16.38
N ASP A 116 13.61 -10.71 17.35
CA ASP A 116 14.86 -11.43 17.11
C ASP A 116 14.64 -12.69 16.25
N ASP A 117 13.58 -13.44 16.50
CA ASP A 117 13.19 -14.60 15.70
C ASP A 117 12.81 -14.24 14.28
N LEU A 118 12.09 -13.11 14.10
CA LEU A 118 11.77 -12.56 12.79
C LEU A 118 13.02 -12.18 12.01
N LEU A 119 13.94 -11.41 12.63
CA LEU A 119 15.20 -10.99 12.02
C LEU A 119 16.08 -12.18 11.65
N ALA A 120 16.18 -13.19 12.52
CA ALA A 120 16.91 -14.42 12.23
C ALA A 120 16.31 -15.22 11.08
N THR A 121 14.98 -15.18 10.94
CA THR A 121 14.29 -15.82 9.81
C THR A 121 14.57 -15.11 8.51
N TRP A 122 14.60 -13.78 8.51
CA TRP A 122 14.97 -12.98 7.34
C TRP A 122 16.44 -13.18 6.95
N GLU A 123 17.34 -13.20 7.91
CA GLU A 123 18.77 -13.42 7.64
C GLU A 123 19.01 -14.77 6.94
N ARG A 124 18.32 -15.84 7.38
CA ARG A 124 18.37 -17.14 6.70
C ARG A 124 17.81 -17.13 5.29
N ALA A 125 16.96 -16.15 4.96
CA ALA A 125 16.38 -15.93 3.63
C ALA A 125 17.13 -14.88 2.81
N ASP A 126 18.32 -14.44 3.27
CA ASP A 126 19.11 -13.36 2.68
C ASP A 126 18.35 -12.02 2.58
N ILE A 127 17.47 -11.78 3.53
CA ILE A 127 16.73 -10.53 3.71
C ILE A 127 17.40 -9.76 4.85
N ARG A 128 17.78 -8.52 4.61
CA ARG A 128 18.51 -7.71 5.59
C ARG A 128 17.71 -6.47 5.97
N MET A 129 17.70 -6.18 7.25
CA MET A 129 17.16 -4.91 7.75
C MET A 129 18.11 -3.77 7.37
N LEU A 130 17.55 -2.69 6.82
CA LEU A 130 18.29 -1.46 6.57
C LEU A 130 18.36 -0.65 7.87
N ASN A 131 19.55 -0.13 8.17
CA ASN A 131 19.74 0.74 9.33
C ASN A 131 19.31 2.17 8.97
N LEU A 132 18.01 2.43 9.11
CA LEU A 132 17.39 3.71 8.81
C LEU A 132 16.80 4.31 10.10
N HIS A 133 16.83 5.63 10.18
CA HIS A 133 16.21 6.39 11.24
C HIS A 133 15.17 7.34 10.67
N VAL A 134 14.04 7.48 11.36
CA VAL A 134 13.02 8.48 11.02
C VAL A 134 13.60 9.85 11.36
N HIS A 135 13.71 10.73 10.34
CA HIS A 135 14.09 12.11 10.55
C HIS A 135 12.97 12.84 11.31
N GLN A 136 13.33 13.43 12.45
CA GLN A 136 12.41 14.34 13.13
C GLN A 136 12.70 15.76 12.61
N PRO A 137 11.69 16.47 12.07
CA PRO A 137 11.89 17.85 11.69
C PRO A 137 12.25 18.65 12.94
N ASP A 138 13.24 19.52 12.80
CA ASP A 138 13.62 20.43 13.87
C ASP A 138 12.36 21.17 14.34
N ALA A 139 12.13 21.21 15.65
CA ALA A 139 11.05 21.99 16.21
C ALA A 139 11.24 23.45 15.74
N VAL A 140 10.30 23.95 14.94
CA VAL A 140 10.28 25.36 14.57
C VAL A 140 10.17 26.11 15.88
N SER A 141 11.26 26.70 16.32
CA SER A 141 11.24 27.63 17.42
C SER A 141 10.49 28.85 16.91
N ASP A 142 9.21 28.95 17.29
CA ASP A 142 8.43 30.19 17.16
C ASP A 142 9.13 31.26 18.00
N GLY A 143 10.05 31.95 17.37
CA GLY A 143 10.66 33.15 17.90
C GLY A 143 9.62 34.27 17.86
N VAL A 144 8.70 34.26 18.82
CA VAL A 144 7.95 35.45 19.15
C VAL A 144 8.93 36.44 19.83
N SER A 145 9.52 37.31 19.04
CA SER A 145 10.16 38.50 19.55
C SER A 145 9.05 39.53 19.80
N ASP A 146 8.53 39.53 21.01
CA ASP A 146 7.95 40.76 21.57
C ASP A 146 9.07 41.78 21.64
N LYS A 147 8.98 42.81 20.82
CA LYS A 147 9.64 44.10 21.06
C LYS A 147 8.58 45.14 21.22
N GLU A 148 8.59 45.69 22.42
CA GLU A 148 7.98 46.92 22.83
C GLU A 148 8.05 48.08 21.81
#